data_62ffbaa801701a94b9490178285042fd
#
_entry.id   62ffbaa801701a94b9490178285042fd
#
_cell.length_a   1.000
_cell.length_b   1.000
_cell.length_c   1.000
_cell.angle_alpha   90.00
_cell.angle_beta   90.00
_cell.angle_gamma   90.00
#
_symmetry.space_group_name_H-M   'P 1'
#
loop_
_entity.id
_entity.type
_entity.pdbx_description
1 polymer ?
#
loop_
_entity_poly.entity_id
_entity_poly.type
_entity_poly.pdbx_seq_one_letter_code
_entity_poly.pdbx_strand_id
1 'polypeptide(L)'
;MIKKLLQNLLSSPRRFPVELALGIVFFIIAVWDSSTSAYNPLTKQIESAINGDILFLFVPLIILTFWLHRVNRWAYYASFFLFLPLMMLNLKPFLWTFAFGFTYALAAILLIVGHKRMDNRSFAAHALHVATQLFFGLVIAGVLYLAVLAITASFLYIFGIKEPPRLFQYIFQFIAFVVTPQVCCTLIRQDEDKVEEPFKILRLILNFILSPAIIIYTVILYTYFIKIAFAWDLPKGGVAWLVMAFITVALVGRVAQSVLSQRYYDWFYRHFTLIAIPPLIMYWIGSLYRIRLYSFTESRFYLMVAGVLMTLFVFMLISKRTRKYQLMALICAAAIILFTYIPGISAKSVGLRCQQQRLTQLISELNLVNAQTGKLYDKLNLDAIRRDSMLSERYSDASSVIEYVRSGVGTKAFEAQYGKWPYSDFQFYYEKNQKTVETDHWYIRKEPVDLGEYDILLMADDYQCSYWDQRVVISHNDDVVLDYPIRKVVRSDKSLLDQPAKLLTYRNDSLLLVLEGICIEDTIVSDVRTYSFQLFKKRTINTH
;
A
#
# COMPACT_ATOMS: atom_id res chain seq x y z
N MET A 1 17.47 20.50 -31.06
CA MET A 1 17.18 19.60 -29.92
C MET A 1 16.06 18.61 -30.22
N ILE A 2 14.86 19.05 -30.58
CA ILE A 2 13.69 18.19 -30.87
C ILE A 2 13.95 17.18 -31.98
N LYS A 3 14.55 17.55 -33.12
CA LYS A 3 14.89 16.64 -34.24
C LYS A 3 15.81 15.48 -33.81
N LYS A 4 16.81 15.76 -32.96
CA LYS A 4 17.73 14.74 -32.42
C LYS A 4 17.01 13.80 -31.45
N LEU A 5 16.11 14.33 -30.61
CA LEU A 5 15.28 13.54 -29.70
C LEU A 5 14.38 12.59 -30.49
N LEU A 6 13.69 13.11 -31.51
CA LEU A 6 12.82 12.32 -32.36
C LEU A 6 13.57 11.20 -33.08
N GLN A 7 14.74 11.48 -33.65
CA GLN A 7 15.61 10.49 -34.27
C GLN A 7 16.06 9.41 -33.28
N ASN A 8 16.40 9.79 -32.04
CA ASN A 8 16.78 8.86 -30.99
C ASN A 8 15.60 7.97 -30.60
N LEU A 9 14.39 8.52 -30.46
CA LEU A 9 13.18 7.76 -30.16
C LEU A 9 12.82 6.78 -31.30
N LEU A 10 12.90 7.21 -32.55
CA LEU A 10 12.66 6.32 -33.72
C LEU A 10 13.69 5.19 -33.82
N SER A 11 14.91 5.41 -33.33
CA SER A 11 15.95 4.36 -33.28
C SER A 11 15.90 3.50 -32.02
N SER A 12 15.06 3.85 -31.05
CA SER A 12 14.94 3.17 -29.74
C SER A 12 14.64 1.67 -29.86
N PRO A 13 13.71 1.20 -30.74
CA PRO A 13 13.44 -0.23 -30.92
C PRO A 13 14.67 -1.05 -31.34
N ARG A 14 15.57 -0.46 -32.10
CA ARG A 14 16.83 -1.12 -32.49
C ARG A 14 17.88 -1.11 -31.40
N ARG A 15 17.83 -0.13 -30.50
CA ARG A 15 18.77 0.01 -29.38
C ARG A 15 18.39 -0.84 -28.17
N PHE A 16 17.07 -0.99 -27.92
CA PHE A 16 16.50 -1.67 -26.77
C PHE A 16 15.49 -2.76 -27.21
N PRO A 17 15.93 -3.76 -27.99
CA PRO A 17 15.04 -4.77 -28.55
C PRO A 17 14.42 -5.68 -27.49
N VAL A 18 15.12 -5.97 -26.37
CA VAL A 18 14.62 -6.83 -25.29
C VAL A 18 13.53 -6.12 -24.51
N GLU A 19 13.73 -4.84 -24.18
CA GLU A 19 12.73 -4.01 -23.49
C GLU A 19 11.47 -3.83 -24.34
N LEU A 20 11.63 -3.70 -25.67
CA LEU A 20 10.49 -3.66 -26.59
C LEU A 20 9.73 -5.00 -26.61
N ALA A 21 10.45 -6.11 -26.76
CA ALA A 21 9.85 -7.44 -26.79
C ALA A 21 9.12 -7.77 -25.49
N LEU A 22 9.72 -7.48 -24.34
CA LEU A 22 9.08 -7.60 -23.03
C LEU A 22 7.85 -6.70 -22.94
N GLY A 23 7.95 -5.44 -23.38
CA GLY A 23 6.81 -4.51 -23.39
C GLY A 23 5.63 -5.05 -24.19
N ILE A 24 5.87 -5.64 -25.37
CA ILE A 24 4.83 -6.27 -26.19
C ILE A 24 4.23 -7.49 -25.48
N VAL A 25 5.05 -8.36 -24.90
CA VAL A 25 4.58 -9.54 -24.15
C VAL A 25 3.69 -9.11 -22.96
N PHE A 26 4.14 -8.14 -22.17
CA PHE A 26 3.38 -7.65 -21.03
C PHE A 26 2.10 -6.90 -21.45
N PHE A 27 2.13 -6.19 -22.57
CA PHE A 27 0.92 -5.60 -23.17
C PHE A 27 -0.10 -6.67 -23.54
N ILE A 28 0.33 -7.75 -24.22
CA ILE A 28 -0.55 -8.87 -24.58
C ILE A 28 -1.15 -9.52 -23.34
N ILE A 29 -0.34 -9.76 -22.30
CA ILE A 29 -0.82 -10.30 -21.01
C ILE A 29 -1.84 -9.34 -20.36
N ALA A 30 -1.59 -8.04 -20.36
CA ALA A 30 -2.49 -7.05 -19.77
C ALA A 30 -3.83 -6.96 -20.51
N VAL A 31 -3.80 -7.01 -21.85
CA VAL A 31 -5.01 -7.07 -22.68
C VAL A 31 -5.79 -8.35 -22.41
N TRP A 32 -5.09 -9.48 -22.32
CA TRP A 32 -5.70 -10.77 -22.01
C TRP A 32 -6.37 -10.75 -20.63
N ASP A 33 -5.66 -10.38 -19.59
CA ASP A 33 -6.15 -10.26 -18.21
C ASP A 33 -7.38 -9.35 -18.12
N SER A 34 -7.34 -8.21 -18.83
CA SER A 34 -8.47 -7.28 -18.90
C SER A 34 -9.67 -7.85 -19.67
N SER A 35 -9.45 -8.71 -20.67
CA SER A 35 -10.53 -9.26 -21.51
C SER A 35 -11.28 -10.41 -20.85
N THR A 36 -10.61 -11.21 -20.01
CA THR A 36 -11.13 -12.44 -19.41
C THR A 36 -12.08 -12.21 -18.22
N SER A 37 -12.18 -11.01 -17.73
CA SER A 37 -13.11 -10.59 -16.64
C SER A 37 -14.60 -10.80 -16.97
N ALA A 38 -14.97 -11.28 -18.16
CA ALA A 38 -16.34 -11.59 -18.56
C ALA A 38 -16.57 -13.10 -18.68
N TYR A 39 -17.26 -13.65 -17.71
CA TYR A 39 -18.15 -14.81 -17.67
C TYR A 39 -18.00 -15.89 -18.77
N ASN A 40 -16.86 -16.55 -18.89
CA ASN A 40 -16.76 -17.72 -19.75
C ASN A 40 -16.00 -18.85 -19.01
N PRO A 41 -16.62 -20.05 -18.78
CA PRO A 41 -16.02 -21.14 -18.00
C PRO A 41 -14.76 -21.74 -18.65
N LEU A 42 -14.57 -21.61 -19.97
CA LEU A 42 -13.38 -22.02 -20.68
C LEU A 42 -12.18 -21.08 -20.38
N THR A 43 -12.45 -19.79 -20.13
CA THR A 43 -11.40 -18.82 -19.77
C THR A 43 -10.87 -19.05 -18.36
N LYS A 44 -11.67 -19.56 -17.41
CA LYS A 44 -11.23 -19.90 -16.05
C LYS A 44 -10.10 -20.95 -16.00
N GLN A 45 -10.10 -21.90 -16.90
CA GLN A 45 -9.01 -22.89 -16.98
C GLN A 45 -7.72 -22.29 -17.51
N ILE A 46 -7.80 -21.31 -18.42
CA ILE A 46 -6.64 -20.59 -18.97
C ILE A 46 -6.19 -19.47 -18.02
N GLU A 47 -7.11 -18.83 -17.27
CA GLU A 47 -6.80 -17.91 -16.14
C GLU A 47 -5.89 -18.56 -15.09
N SER A 48 -6.02 -19.86 -14.85
CA SER A 48 -5.12 -20.58 -13.96
C SER A 48 -3.70 -20.75 -14.54
N ALA A 49 -3.52 -20.58 -15.84
CA ALA A 49 -2.25 -20.76 -16.54
C ALA A 49 -1.48 -19.44 -16.77
N ILE A 50 -2.20 -18.30 -16.91
CA ILE A 50 -1.59 -16.98 -17.09
C ILE A 50 -1.91 -16.13 -15.87
N ASN A 51 -0.95 -16.01 -14.98
CA ASN A 51 -1.10 -15.21 -13.77
C ASN A 51 -0.88 -13.73 -14.09
N GLY A 52 -1.97 -12.93 -14.18
CA GLY A 52 -1.91 -11.47 -14.39
C GLY A 52 -1.09 -10.72 -13.35
N ASP A 53 -0.83 -11.31 -12.19
CA ASP A 53 0.00 -10.74 -11.14
C ASP A 53 1.45 -10.44 -11.57
N ILE A 54 1.92 -11.05 -12.67
CA ILE A 54 3.25 -10.77 -13.25
C ILE A 54 3.39 -9.32 -13.73
N LEU A 55 2.29 -8.65 -14.08
CA LEU A 55 2.27 -7.26 -14.52
C LEU A 55 2.93 -6.33 -13.50
N PHE A 56 2.83 -6.65 -12.22
CA PHE A 56 3.47 -5.89 -11.14
C PHE A 56 5.00 -6.04 -11.11
N LEU A 57 5.60 -7.00 -11.81
CA LEU A 57 7.04 -7.15 -11.91
C LEU A 57 7.64 -6.54 -13.18
N PHE A 58 6.82 -5.94 -14.04
CA PHE A 58 7.26 -5.35 -15.29
C PHE A 58 8.38 -4.32 -15.10
N VAL A 59 8.18 -3.34 -14.22
CA VAL A 59 9.15 -2.25 -14.01
C VAL A 59 10.50 -2.78 -13.49
N PRO A 60 10.58 -3.59 -12.42
CA PRO A 60 11.83 -4.22 -12.00
C PRO A 60 12.52 -5.01 -13.11
N LEU A 61 11.75 -5.74 -13.93
CA LEU A 61 12.31 -6.54 -15.01
C LEU A 61 12.91 -5.67 -16.12
N ILE A 62 12.22 -4.60 -16.55
CA ILE A 62 12.74 -3.63 -17.53
C ILE A 62 14.00 -2.95 -17.00
N ILE A 63 14.05 -2.57 -15.73
CA ILE A 63 15.25 -1.96 -15.15
C ILE A 63 16.42 -2.95 -15.13
N LEU A 64 16.15 -4.21 -14.80
CA LEU A 64 17.17 -5.27 -14.81
C LEU A 64 17.73 -5.49 -16.23
N THR A 65 16.86 -5.62 -17.25
CA THR A 65 17.29 -5.79 -18.65
C THR A 65 18.10 -4.60 -19.13
N PHE A 66 17.62 -3.37 -18.84
CA PHE A 66 18.31 -2.14 -19.19
C PHE A 66 19.70 -2.04 -18.52
N TRP A 67 19.86 -2.50 -17.28
CA TRP A 67 21.14 -2.56 -16.60
C TRP A 67 22.06 -3.62 -17.22
N LEU A 68 21.54 -4.83 -17.49
CA LEU A 68 22.27 -5.93 -18.12
C LEU A 68 22.77 -5.58 -19.53
N HIS A 69 22.05 -4.76 -20.27
CA HIS A 69 22.47 -4.24 -21.57
C HIS A 69 23.83 -3.54 -21.53
N ARG A 70 24.20 -2.97 -20.37
CA ARG A 70 25.46 -2.27 -20.16
C ARG A 70 26.59 -3.16 -19.66
N VAL A 71 26.24 -4.27 -19.01
CA VAL A 71 27.20 -5.13 -18.32
C VAL A 71 27.62 -6.30 -19.20
N ASN A 72 26.65 -7.01 -19.78
CA ASN A 72 26.92 -8.23 -20.53
C ASN A 72 25.85 -8.47 -21.61
N ARG A 73 26.31 -8.54 -22.86
CA ARG A 73 25.45 -8.70 -24.02
C ARG A 73 24.67 -10.03 -24.05
N TRP A 74 25.28 -11.10 -23.59
CA TRP A 74 24.62 -12.42 -23.51
C TRP A 74 23.56 -12.44 -22.41
N ALA A 75 23.89 -11.94 -21.22
CA ALA A 75 22.95 -11.81 -20.12
C ALA A 75 21.77 -10.90 -20.48
N TYR A 76 22.00 -9.85 -21.28
CA TYR A 76 20.95 -8.99 -21.79
C TYR A 76 19.91 -9.74 -22.64
N TYR A 77 20.33 -10.50 -23.62
CA TYR A 77 19.38 -11.28 -24.45
C TYR A 77 18.74 -12.42 -23.65
N ALA A 78 19.50 -13.08 -22.77
CA ALA A 78 18.97 -14.12 -21.90
C ALA A 78 17.91 -13.58 -20.90
N SER A 79 18.01 -12.33 -20.50
CA SER A 79 17.05 -11.71 -19.56
C SER A 79 15.62 -11.65 -20.11
N PHE A 80 15.43 -11.70 -21.43
CA PHE A 80 14.10 -11.84 -22.02
C PHE A 80 13.34 -13.03 -21.48
N PHE A 81 14.02 -14.15 -21.27
CA PHE A 81 13.38 -15.39 -20.83
C PHE A 81 13.06 -15.42 -19.32
N LEU A 82 13.49 -14.43 -18.53
CA LEU A 82 13.21 -14.39 -17.08
C LEU A 82 11.71 -14.28 -16.75
N PHE A 83 10.90 -13.76 -17.68
CA PHE A 83 9.46 -13.69 -17.43
C PHE A 83 8.78 -15.07 -17.42
N LEU A 84 9.33 -16.08 -18.12
CA LEU A 84 8.74 -17.42 -18.22
C LEU A 84 8.63 -18.12 -16.85
N PRO A 85 9.71 -18.29 -16.05
CA PRO A 85 9.58 -18.87 -14.74
C PRO A 85 8.74 -18.02 -13.80
N LEU A 86 8.74 -16.68 -13.94
CA LEU A 86 7.91 -15.80 -13.12
C LEU A 86 6.41 -15.98 -13.39
N MET A 87 6.02 -16.28 -14.63
CA MET A 87 4.61 -16.60 -14.96
C MET A 87 4.10 -17.86 -14.28
N MET A 88 4.99 -18.84 -14.02
CA MET A 88 4.62 -20.11 -13.37
C MET A 88 4.51 -19.99 -11.85
N LEU A 89 4.99 -18.90 -11.26
CA LEU A 89 4.95 -18.69 -9.82
C LEU A 89 3.62 -18.07 -9.38
N ASN A 90 3.07 -18.57 -8.27
CA ASN A 90 1.97 -17.88 -7.61
C ASN A 90 2.51 -16.63 -6.90
N LEU A 91 2.33 -15.45 -7.52
CA LEU A 91 2.82 -14.17 -7.01
C LEU A 91 1.88 -13.53 -5.98
N LYS A 92 0.63 -13.99 -5.84
CA LYS A 92 -0.33 -13.42 -4.87
C LYS A 92 0.20 -13.29 -3.45
N PRO A 93 0.88 -14.30 -2.87
CA PRO A 93 1.44 -14.16 -1.52
C PRO A 93 2.64 -13.21 -1.44
N PHE A 94 3.25 -12.87 -2.58
CA PHE A 94 4.38 -11.95 -2.66
C PHE A 94 3.93 -10.49 -2.80
N LEU A 95 2.83 -10.26 -3.53
CA LEU A 95 2.25 -8.93 -3.68
C LEU A 95 1.83 -8.39 -2.30
N TRP A 96 1.96 -7.08 -2.12
CA TRP A 96 1.63 -6.38 -0.87
C TRP A 96 2.51 -6.73 0.34
N THR A 97 3.60 -7.49 0.14
CA THR A 97 4.60 -7.75 1.16
C THR A 97 5.73 -6.71 1.13
N PHE A 98 6.54 -6.66 2.20
CA PHE A 98 7.77 -5.87 2.21
C PHE A 98 8.73 -6.29 1.08
N ALA A 99 8.81 -7.59 0.77
CA ALA A 99 9.66 -8.10 -0.30
C ALA A 99 9.28 -7.51 -1.66
N PHE A 100 7.99 -7.36 -1.95
CA PHE A 100 7.51 -6.67 -3.15
C PHE A 100 8.02 -5.22 -3.24
N GLY A 101 7.82 -4.43 -2.17
CA GLY A 101 8.31 -3.05 -2.12
C GLY A 101 9.84 -2.96 -2.25
N PHE A 102 10.57 -3.85 -1.59
CA PHE A 102 12.03 -3.90 -1.69
C PHE A 102 12.55 -4.36 -3.06
N THR A 103 11.78 -5.12 -3.84
CA THR A 103 12.11 -5.42 -5.24
C THR A 103 12.20 -4.14 -6.07
N TYR A 104 11.24 -3.24 -5.90
CA TYR A 104 11.27 -1.93 -6.57
C TYR A 104 12.40 -1.03 -6.07
N ALA A 105 12.64 -1.02 -4.75
CA ALA A 105 13.75 -0.28 -4.18
C ALA A 105 15.10 -0.79 -4.70
N LEU A 106 15.28 -2.11 -4.79
CA LEU A 106 16.47 -2.73 -5.35
C LEU A 106 16.66 -2.39 -6.84
N ALA A 107 15.60 -2.43 -7.63
CA ALA A 107 15.61 -2.01 -9.03
C ALA A 107 16.01 -0.53 -9.17
N ALA A 108 15.45 0.36 -8.34
CA ALA A 108 15.81 1.78 -8.33
C ALA A 108 17.30 1.99 -7.95
N ILE A 109 17.80 1.28 -6.94
CA ILE A 109 19.21 1.33 -6.55
C ILE A 109 20.10 0.83 -7.71
N LEU A 110 19.73 -0.27 -8.37
CA LEU A 110 20.46 -0.83 -9.50
C LEU A 110 20.59 0.18 -10.64
N LEU A 111 19.52 0.91 -10.92
CA LEU A 111 19.51 1.95 -11.95
C LEU A 111 20.42 3.12 -11.62
N ILE A 112 20.43 3.58 -10.36
CA ILE A 112 21.20 4.71 -9.87
C ILE A 112 22.69 4.36 -9.71
N VAL A 113 23.01 3.15 -9.24
CA VAL A 113 24.40 2.70 -9.03
C VAL A 113 25.16 2.61 -10.35
N GLY A 114 24.45 2.30 -11.46
CA GLY A 114 25.08 2.14 -12.77
C GLY A 114 26.00 0.92 -12.82
N HIS A 115 26.88 0.88 -13.80
CA HIS A 115 27.79 -0.25 -14.05
C HIS A 115 29.29 0.09 -13.85
N LYS A 116 29.63 1.36 -13.67
CA LYS A 116 31.00 1.85 -13.49
C LYS A 116 31.20 2.35 -12.06
N ARG A 117 32.44 2.26 -11.58
CA ARG A 117 32.81 2.91 -10.34
C ARG A 117 32.88 4.42 -10.54
N MET A 118 32.18 5.16 -9.69
CA MET A 118 32.05 6.61 -9.77
C MET A 118 32.58 7.27 -8.49
N ASP A 119 33.14 8.48 -8.64
CA ASP A 119 33.36 9.37 -7.51
C ASP A 119 32.02 9.99 -7.03
N ASN A 120 32.04 10.64 -5.88
CA ASN A 120 30.83 11.15 -5.25
C ASN A 120 30.04 12.15 -6.12
N ARG A 121 30.76 13.01 -6.85
CA ARG A 121 30.14 14.03 -7.70
C ARG A 121 29.50 13.39 -8.94
N SER A 122 30.24 12.50 -9.59
CA SER A 122 29.77 11.77 -10.77
C SER A 122 28.59 10.86 -10.42
N PHE A 123 28.64 10.17 -9.28
CA PHE A 123 27.50 9.36 -8.79
C PHE A 123 26.26 10.21 -8.54
N ALA A 124 26.41 11.34 -7.84
CA ALA A 124 25.29 12.22 -7.56
C ALA A 124 24.71 12.84 -8.85
N ALA A 125 25.58 13.23 -9.81
CA ALA A 125 25.15 13.72 -11.11
C ALA A 125 24.40 12.66 -11.90
N HIS A 126 24.90 11.42 -11.94
CA HIS A 126 24.25 10.28 -12.58
C HIS A 126 22.89 9.97 -11.93
N ALA A 127 22.82 9.93 -10.61
CA ALA A 127 21.55 9.69 -9.89
C ALA A 127 20.50 10.77 -10.19
N LEU A 128 20.90 12.03 -10.20
CA LEU A 128 20.01 13.14 -10.55
C LEU A 128 19.63 13.12 -12.03
N HIS A 129 20.55 12.78 -12.94
CA HIS A 129 20.25 12.60 -14.36
C HIS A 129 19.18 11.51 -14.56
N VAL A 130 19.38 10.32 -13.98
CA VAL A 130 18.42 9.22 -14.06
C VAL A 130 17.04 9.62 -13.54
N ALA A 131 16.98 10.23 -12.35
CA ALA A 131 15.72 10.69 -11.76
C ALA A 131 15.01 11.73 -12.64
N THR A 132 15.77 12.68 -13.20
CA THR A 132 15.23 13.73 -14.08
C THR A 132 14.74 13.16 -15.40
N GLN A 133 15.48 12.24 -16.01
CA GLN A 133 15.10 11.63 -17.28
C GLN A 133 13.92 10.69 -17.14
N LEU A 134 13.81 9.97 -16.04
CA LEU A 134 12.60 9.20 -15.71
C LEU A 134 11.37 10.10 -15.57
N PHE A 135 11.49 11.21 -14.84
CA PHE A 135 10.40 12.17 -14.71
C PHE A 135 9.94 12.71 -16.07
N PHE A 136 10.86 13.19 -16.90
CA PHE A 136 10.52 13.67 -18.23
C PHE A 136 9.97 12.56 -19.14
N GLY A 137 10.49 11.34 -19.04
CA GLY A 137 9.98 10.20 -19.78
C GLY A 137 8.53 9.91 -19.46
N LEU A 138 8.17 9.91 -18.16
CA LEU A 138 6.79 9.72 -17.71
C LEU A 138 5.88 10.87 -18.14
N VAL A 139 6.36 12.12 -18.06
CA VAL A 139 5.59 13.30 -18.53
C VAL A 139 5.32 13.19 -20.04
N ILE A 140 6.33 12.85 -20.85
CA ILE A 140 6.17 12.70 -22.30
C ILE A 140 5.17 11.57 -22.62
N ALA A 141 5.29 10.43 -21.95
CA ALA A 141 4.36 9.31 -22.12
C ALA A 141 2.92 9.68 -21.71
N GLY A 142 2.77 10.43 -20.62
CA GLY A 142 1.47 10.93 -20.16
C GLY A 142 0.82 11.91 -21.14
N VAL A 143 1.60 12.87 -21.67
CA VAL A 143 1.12 13.81 -22.70
C VAL A 143 0.73 13.06 -23.98
N LEU A 144 1.52 12.06 -24.39
CA LEU A 144 1.21 11.25 -25.55
C LEU A 144 -0.10 10.46 -25.34
N TYR A 145 -0.29 9.87 -24.14
CA TYR A 145 -1.53 9.20 -23.78
C TYR A 145 -2.74 10.12 -23.91
N LEU A 146 -2.67 11.31 -23.29
CA LEU A 146 -3.75 12.30 -23.36
C LEU A 146 -4.05 12.75 -24.78
N ALA A 147 -3.01 12.93 -25.62
CA ALA A 147 -3.19 13.31 -27.01
C ALA A 147 -3.89 12.19 -27.81
N VAL A 148 -3.45 10.94 -27.68
CA VAL A 148 -4.06 9.79 -28.36
C VAL A 148 -5.50 9.61 -27.87
N LEU A 149 -5.74 9.73 -26.57
CA LEU A 149 -7.08 9.65 -25.98
C LEU A 149 -8.01 10.72 -26.58
N ALA A 150 -7.57 12.00 -26.60
CA ALA A 150 -8.35 13.10 -27.14
C ALA A 150 -8.67 12.90 -28.64
N ILE A 151 -7.68 12.47 -29.44
CA ILE A 151 -7.88 12.20 -30.86
C ILE A 151 -8.88 11.05 -31.05
N THR A 152 -8.72 9.95 -30.32
CA THR A 152 -9.61 8.78 -30.40
C THR A 152 -11.04 9.16 -29.97
N ALA A 153 -11.21 9.86 -28.85
CA ALA A 153 -12.52 10.31 -28.37
C ALA A 153 -13.20 11.25 -29.37
N SER A 154 -12.44 12.21 -29.93
CA SER A 154 -12.96 13.13 -30.97
C SER A 154 -13.38 12.38 -32.24
N PHE A 155 -12.59 11.40 -32.67
CA PHE A 155 -12.92 10.57 -33.83
C PHE A 155 -14.22 9.80 -33.61
N LEU A 156 -14.37 9.10 -32.48
CA LEU A 156 -15.58 8.36 -32.14
C LEU A 156 -16.81 9.28 -32.09
N TYR A 157 -16.66 10.47 -31.49
CA TYR A 157 -17.73 11.46 -31.39
C TYR A 157 -18.18 11.99 -32.78
N ILE A 158 -17.23 12.39 -33.62
CA ILE A 158 -17.52 12.96 -34.95
C ILE A 158 -18.20 11.94 -35.88
N PHE A 159 -17.76 10.69 -35.84
CA PHE A 159 -18.31 9.63 -36.70
C PHE A 159 -19.50 8.87 -36.07
N GLY A 160 -19.94 9.25 -34.86
CA GLY A 160 -21.05 8.60 -34.17
C GLY A 160 -20.81 7.11 -33.87
N ILE A 161 -19.55 6.71 -33.76
CA ILE A 161 -19.17 5.32 -33.50
C ILE A 161 -19.29 5.07 -31.99
N LYS A 162 -20.01 4.01 -31.61
CA LYS A 162 -20.07 3.58 -30.21
C LYS A 162 -18.66 3.15 -29.76
N GLU A 163 -18.28 3.61 -28.58
CA GLU A 163 -16.98 3.26 -27.99
C GLU A 163 -16.86 1.74 -27.83
N PRO A 164 -15.81 1.11 -28.42
CA PRO A 164 -15.54 -0.29 -28.17
C PRO A 164 -15.21 -0.52 -26.68
N PRO A 165 -15.70 -1.62 -26.06
CA PRO A 165 -15.42 -1.92 -24.68
C PRO A 165 -13.92 -1.88 -24.37
N ARG A 166 -13.52 -1.15 -23.33
CA ARG A 166 -12.14 -1.06 -22.83
C ARG A 166 -11.11 -0.46 -23.81
N LEU A 167 -11.53 0.25 -24.87
CA LEU A 167 -10.62 0.84 -25.85
C LEU A 167 -9.58 1.75 -25.18
N PHE A 168 -10.01 2.67 -24.31
CA PHE A 168 -9.11 3.59 -23.62
C PHE A 168 -8.16 2.88 -22.65
N GLN A 169 -8.60 1.78 -22.05
CA GLN A 169 -7.75 0.93 -21.22
C GLN A 169 -6.64 0.27 -22.07
N TYR A 170 -6.96 -0.23 -23.26
CA TYR A 170 -5.95 -0.82 -24.15
C TYR A 170 -4.95 0.20 -24.67
N ILE A 171 -5.40 1.42 -24.97
CA ILE A 171 -4.51 2.55 -25.32
C ILE A 171 -3.55 2.85 -24.17
N PHE A 172 -4.08 2.94 -22.94
CA PHE A 172 -3.26 3.14 -21.73
C PHE A 172 -2.23 2.03 -21.57
N GLN A 173 -2.64 0.76 -21.65
CA GLN A 173 -1.76 -0.39 -21.52
C GLN A 173 -0.67 -0.42 -22.60
N PHE A 174 -1.00 -0.11 -23.84
CA PHE A 174 0.00 -0.01 -24.93
C PHE A 174 1.04 1.07 -24.62
N ILE A 175 0.61 2.25 -24.24
CA ILE A 175 1.53 3.34 -23.93
C ILE A 175 2.36 3.00 -22.68
N ALA A 176 1.75 2.44 -21.64
CA ALA A 176 2.44 2.10 -20.40
C ALA A 176 3.50 0.99 -20.59
N PHE A 177 3.16 -0.09 -21.30
CA PHE A 177 4.05 -1.24 -21.41
C PHE A 177 5.01 -1.16 -22.60
N VAL A 178 4.61 -0.53 -23.71
CA VAL A 178 5.44 -0.52 -24.94
C VAL A 178 6.16 0.81 -25.11
N VAL A 179 5.44 1.93 -25.06
CA VAL A 179 6.02 3.24 -25.39
C VAL A 179 6.85 3.81 -24.24
N THR A 180 6.33 3.78 -23.02
CA THR A 180 6.98 4.40 -21.85
C THR A 180 8.39 3.86 -21.59
N PRO A 181 8.65 2.55 -21.59
CA PRO A 181 10.00 2.02 -21.40
C PRO A 181 10.98 2.50 -22.46
N GLN A 182 10.55 2.51 -23.73
CA GLN A 182 11.37 2.95 -24.85
C GLN A 182 11.77 4.43 -24.73
N VAL A 183 10.82 5.27 -24.33
CA VAL A 183 11.07 6.70 -24.06
C VAL A 183 12.04 6.87 -22.89
N CYS A 184 11.76 6.23 -21.74
CA CYS A 184 12.59 6.35 -20.54
C CYS A 184 14.01 5.82 -20.77
N CYS A 185 14.18 4.63 -21.36
CA CYS A 185 15.49 4.06 -21.66
C CYS A 185 16.29 4.94 -22.61
N THR A 186 15.66 5.53 -23.62
CA THR A 186 16.29 6.44 -24.58
C THR A 186 16.77 7.71 -23.90
N LEU A 187 15.95 8.33 -23.06
CA LEU A 187 16.29 9.55 -22.35
C LEU A 187 17.42 9.33 -21.33
N ILE A 188 17.36 8.27 -20.54
CA ILE A 188 18.41 7.94 -19.57
C ILE A 188 19.75 7.69 -20.26
N ARG A 189 19.73 7.06 -21.45
CA ARG A 189 20.97 6.79 -22.20
C ARG A 189 21.54 8.02 -22.91
N GLN A 190 20.71 9.03 -23.14
CA GLN A 190 21.14 10.27 -23.78
C GLN A 190 21.99 11.08 -22.81
N ASP A 191 23.20 11.50 -23.26
CA ASP A 191 24.12 12.35 -22.49
C ASP A 191 24.55 11.80 -21.11
N GLU A 192 24.46 10.48 -20.91
CA GLU A 192 24.77 9.80 -19.64
C GLU A 192 26.22 10.07 -19.15
N ASP A 193 27.18 10.17 -20.07
CA ASP A 193 28.60 10.40 -19.72
C ASP A 193 28.92 11.88 -19.44
N LYS A 194 27.95 12.79 -19.60
CA LYS A 194 28.13 14.22 -19.34
C LYS A 194 27.73 14.56 -17.91
N VAL A 195 28.66 15.08 -17.14
CA VAL A 195 28.39 15.69 -15.84
C VAL A 195 27.86 17.11 -16.07
N GLU A 196 26.58 17.23 -16.46
CA GLU A 196 25.95 18.52 -16.61
C GLU A 196 25.41 19.04 -15.25
N GLU A 197 25.37 20.37 -15.10
CA GLU A 197 24.69 20.95 -13.94
C GLU A 197 23.18 20.61 -14.00
N PRO A 198 22.55 20.31 -12.84
CA PRO A 198 21.13 20.01 -12.79
C PRO A 198 20.32 21.21 -13.30
N PHE A 199 19.19 20.92 -13.96
CA PHE A 199 18.26 21.93 -14.46
C PHE A 199 17.98 23.02 -13.43
N LYS A 200 17.83 24.26 -13.89
CA LYS A 200 17.54 25.44 -13.03
C LYS A 200 16.41 25.19 -12.03
N ILE A 201 15.36 24.47 -12.46
CA ILE A 201 14.20 24.11 -11.61
C ILE A 201 14.64 23.18 -10.46
N LEU A 202 15.45 22.17 -10.73
CA LEU A 202 15.93 21.24 -9.68
C LEU A 202 16.80 21.97 -8.66
N ARG A 203 17.65 22.89 -9.10
CA ARG A 203 18.43 23.76 -8.22
C ARG A 203 17.52 24.61 -7.31
N LEU A 204 16.46 25.17 -7.87
CA LEU A 204 15.47 25.94 -7.12
C LEU A 204 14.79 25.06 -6.07
N ILE A 205 14.32 23.88 -6.46
CA ILE A 205 13.67 22.93 -5.53
C ILE A 205 14.63 22.55 -4.39
N LEU A 206 15.86 22.18 -4.70
CA LEU A 206 16.84 21.74 -3.70
C LEU A 206 17.23 22.86 -2.74
N ASN A 207 17.43 24.09 -3.22
CA ASN A 207 17.86 25.20 -2.38
C ASN A 207 16.70 25.92 -1.67
N PHE A 208 15.54 26.08 -2.30
CA PHE A 208 14.48 26.95 -1.75
C PHE A 208 13.29 26.19 -1.17
N ILE A 209 13.17 24.89 -1.47
CA ILE A 209 12.08 24.06 -0.93
C ILE A 209 12.66 22.97 -0.01
N LEU A 210 13.45 22.07 -0.54
CA LEU A 210 13.88 20.87 0.20
C LEU A 210 14.79 21.21 1.38
N SER A 211 15.83 22.03 1.17
CA SER A 211 16.78 22.34 2.26
C SER A 211 16.15 23.15 3.39
N PRO A 212 15.37 24.23 3.15
CA PRO A 212 14.62 24.89 4.21
C PRO A 212 13.66 23.96 4.93
N ALA A 213 12.92 23.10 4.20
CA ALA A 213 11.99 22.16 4.80
C ALA A 213 12.70 21.17 5.73
N ILE A 214 13.87 20.65 5.35
CA ILE A 214 14.67 19.76 6.21
C ILE A 214 15.13 20.49 7.48
N ILE A 215 15.54 21.76 7.37
CA ILE A 215 15.98 22.57 8.51
C ILE A 215 14.82 22.82 9.48
N ILE A 216 13.67 23.25 8.95
CA ILE A 216 12.45 23.46 9.76
C ILE A 216 12.07 22.15 10.46
N TYR A 217 12.08 21.05 9.72
CA TYR A 217 11.77 19.73 10.28
C TYR A 217 12.76 19.31 11.36
N THR A 218 14.04 19.67 11.23
CA THR A 218 15.05 19.47 12.27
C THR A 218 14.66 20.19 13.55
N VAL A 219 14.26 21.45 13.47
CA VAL A 219 13.83 22.24 14.63
C VAL A 219 12.61 21.59 15.30
N ILE A 220 11.59 21.18 14.51
CA ILE A 220 10.39 20.50 15.02
C ILE A 220 10.79 19.22 15.75
N LEU A 221 11.65 18.41 15.15
CA LEU A 221 12.08 17.13 15.73
C LEU A 221 12.82 17.33 17.06
N TYR A 222 13.70 18.33 17.13
CA TYR A 222 14.42 18.67 18.36
C TYR A 222 13.48 19.19 19.45
N THR A 223 12.54 20.06 19.11
CA THR A 223 11.52 20.54 20.05
C THR A 223 10.71 19.39 20.62
N TYR A 224 10.36 18.43 19.76
CA TYR A 224 9.64 17.23 20.19
C TYR A 224 10.48 16.36 21.14
N PHE A 225 11.79 16.21 20.88
CA PHE A 225 12.67 15.45 21.77
C PHE A 225 12.86 16.13 23.13
N ILE A 226 12.99 17.45 23.14
CA ILE A 226 13.02 18.23 24.37
C ILE A 226 11.75 17.99 25.18
N LYS A 227 10.58 18.04 24.54
CA LYS A 227 9.28 17.75 25.19
C LYS A 227 9.26 16.35 25.81
N ILE A 228 9.69 15.32 25.10
CA ILE A 228 9.75 13.94 25.60
C ILE A 228 10.73 13.84 26.79
N ALA A 229 11.89 14.47 26.71
CA ALA A 229 12.89 14.44 27.77
C ALA A 229 12.36 15.07 29.07
N PHE A 230 11.61 16.17 28.99
CA PHE A 230 10.99 16.81 30.15
C PHE A 230 9.78 16.04 30.70
N ALA A 231 8.99 15.42 29.83
CA ALA A 231 7.80 14.67 30.27
C ALA A 231 8.11 13.28 30.82
N TRP A 232 9.38 12.79 30.66
CA TRP A 232 9.79 11.41 30.96
C TRP A 232 8.90 10.36 30.31
N ASP A 233 8.19 10.73 29.23
CA ASP A 233 7.37 9.83 28.46
C ASP A 233 8.21 9.12 27.39
N LEU A 234 7.91 7.84 27.18
CA LEU A 234 8.55 7.11 26.11
C LEU A 234 7.98 7.52 24.74
N PRO A 235 8.85 7.63 23.71
CA PRO A 235 8.40 8.08 22.39
C PRO A 235 7.32 7.16 21.84
N LYS A 236 6.19 7.75 21.44
CA LYS A 236 5.11 7.06 20.75
C LYS A 236 5.64 6.44 19.45
N GLY A 237 5.00 5.36 18.97
CA GLY A 237 5.50 4.52 17.89
C GLY A 237 5.84 5.15 16.56
N GLY A 238 5.31 6.32 16.27
CA GLY A 238 5.62 7.03 15.04
C GLY A 238 7.02 7.65 14.98
N VAL A 239 7.68 7.85 16.12
CA VAL A 239 8.98 8.56 16.18
C VAL A 239 10.07 7.89 15.37
N ALA A 240 10.15 6.57 15.40
CA ALA A 240 11.14 5.84 14.61
C ALA A 240 10.99 6.10 13.10
N TRP A 241 9.77 6.14 12.60
CA TRP A 241 9.47 6.46 11.20
C TRP A 241 9.81 7.91 10.85
N LEU A 242 9.51 8.85 11.75
CA LEU A 242 9.82 10.27 11.55
C LEU A 242 11.33 10.50 11.48
N VAL A 243 12.11 9.89 12.37
CA VAL A 243 13.58 9.98 12.35
C VAL A 243 14.15 9.30 11.10
N MET A 244 13.65 8.15 10.73
CA MET A 244 14.06 7.43 9.51
C MET A 244 13.82 8.28 8.27
N ALA A 245 12.63 8.86 8.12
CA ALA A 245 12.30 9.74 7.02
C ALA A 245 13.23 10.97 6.99
N PHE A 246 13.44 11.62 8.13
CA PHE A 246 14.34 12.77 8.27
C PHE A 246 15.75 12.47 7.81
N ILE A 247 16.37 11.42 8.35
CA ILE A 247 17.75 11.06 8.02
C ILE A 247 17.86 10.67 6.53
N THR A 248 16.92 9.91 6.01
CA THR A 248 16.90 9.49 4.59
C THR A 248 16.81 10.70 3.67
N VAL A 249 15.86 11.61 3.90
CA VAL A 249 15.68 12.80 3.06
C VAL A 249 16.88 13.74 3.17
N ALA A 250 17.46 13.91 4.36
CA ALA A 250 18.65 14.73 4.55
C ALA A 250 19.91 14.13 3.88
N LEU A 251 20.07 12.80 3.89
CA LEU A 251 21.12 12.10 3.15
C LEU A 251 20.96 12.32 1.64
N VAL A 252 19.76 12.15 1.10
CA VAL A 252 19.46 12.41 -0.32
C VAL A 252 19.73 13.87 -0.66
N GLY A 253 19.31 14.81 0.17
CA GLY A 253 19.58 16.23 0.03
C GLY A 253 21.09 16.53 0.00
N ARG A 254 21.87 15.89 0.89
CA ARG A 254 23.33 16.03 0.91
C ARG A 254 23.99 15.50 -0.37
N VAL A 255 23.53 14.35 -0.87
CA VAL A 255 24.01 13.79 -2.15
C VAL A 255 23.71 14.76 -3.29
N ALA A 256 22.47 15.24 -3.38
CA ALA A 256 22.03 16.18 -4.41
C ALA A 256 22.79 17.53 -4.36
N GLN A 257 23.02 18.07 -3.16
CA GLN A 257 23.81 19.30 -2.98
C GLN A 257 25.27 19.16 -3.49
N SER A 258 25.83 17.95 -3.57
CA SER A 258 27.19 17.75 -4.03
C SER A 258 27.40 18.13 -5.50
N VAL A 259 26.34 18.18 -6.31
CA VAL A 259 26.37 18.53 -7.75
C VAL A 259 26.13 20.02 -7.98
N LEU A 260 25.48 20.72 -7.04
CA LEU A 260 25.14 22.12 -7.22
C LEU A 260 26.38 23.02 -7.22
N SER A 261 26.43 23.98 -8.16
CA SER A 261 27.43 25.04 -8.20
C SER A 261 27.22 26.07 -7.09
N GLN A 262 25.96 26.44 -6.83
CA GLN A 262 25.59 27.36 -5.75
C GLN A 262 24.86 26.61 -4.63
N ARG A 263 25.45 26.66 -3.40
CA ARG A 263 24.99 25.90 -2.22
C ARG A 263 24.73 26.89 -1.08
N TYR A 264 23.46 27.21 -0.85
CA TYR A 264 23.11 28.17 0.22
C TYR A 264 23.14 27.54 1.62
N TYR A 265 22.96 26.23 1.74
CA TYR A 265 22.86 25.51 3.02
C TYR A 265 24.02 24.54 3.26
N ASP A 266 25.19 24.83 2.67
CA ASP A 266 26.39 23.97 2.82
C ASP A 266 26.78 23.78 4.30
N TRP A 267 26.58 24.83 5.14
CA TRP A 267 26.82 24.77 6.57
C TRP A 267 25.98 23.65 7.26
N PHE A 268 24.71 23.51 6.92
CA PHE A 268 23.82 22.50 7.49
C PHE A 268 24.28 21.09 7.09
N TYR A 269 24.50 20.86 5.81
CA TYR A 269 24.92 19.56 5.31
C TYR A 269 26.35 19.18 5.72
N ARG A 270 27.21 20.17 5.97
CA ARG A 270 28.58 19.94 6.51
C ARG A 270 28.50 19.42 7.93
N HIS A 271 27.63 19.99 8.77
CA HIS A 271 27.45 19.61 10.18
C HIS A 271 26.36 18.52 10.37
N PHE A 272 25.79 18.01 9.28
CA PHE A 272 24.67 17.05 9.34
C PHE A 272 24.97 15.84 10.22
N THR A 273 26.21 15.35 10.25
CA THR A 273 26.60 14.23 11.13
C THR A 273 26.32 14.53 12.61
N LEU A 274 26.65 15.73 13.08
CA LEU A 274 26.37 16.14 14.46
C LEU A 274 24.88 16.35 14.68
N ILE A 275 24.20 16.95 13.70
CA ILE A 275 22.75 17.18 13.74
C ILE A 275 21.97 15.86 13.75
N ALA A 276 22.47 14.79 13.16
CA ALA A 276 21.80 13.50 13.12
C ALA A 276 21.94 12.67 14.40
N ILE A 277 22.93 12.97 15.27
CA ILE A 277 23.20 12.16 16.48
C ILE A 277 22.01 12.13 17.44
N PRO A 278 21.42 13.25 17.91
CA PRO A 278 20.30 13.21 18.84
C PRO A 278 19.07 12.46 18.28
N PRO A 279 18.63 12.70 17.02
CA PRO A 279 17.61 11.88 16.38
C PRO A 279 17.92 10.38 16.37
N LEU A 280 19.18 9.99 16.07
CA LEU A 280 19.59 8.59 16.08
C LEU A 280 19.50 7.96 17.47
N ILE A 281 19.91 8.69 18.52
CA ILE A 281 19.80 8.22 19.91
C ILE A 281 18.32 7.95 20.25
N MET A 282 17.45 8.90 19.94
CA MET A 282 16.02 8.75 20.17
C MET A 282 15.40 7.60 19.36
N TYR A 283 15.86 7.44 18.14
CA TYR A 283 15.47 6.29 17.30
C TYR A 283 15.81 4.96 17.98
N TRP A 284 17.05 4.82 18.47
CA TRP A 284 17.52 3.60 19.12
C TRP A 284 16.80 3.33 20.44
N ILE A 285 16.60 4.36 21.27
CA ILE A 285 15.83 4.24 22.54
C ILE A 285 14.43 3.71 22.22
N GLY A 286 13.70 4.36 21.31
CA GLY A 286 12.32 3.97 20.96
C GLY A 286 12.22 2.60 20.30
N SER A 287 13.15 2.26 19.41
CA SER A 287 13.16 0.99 18.71
C SER A 287 13.52 -0.19 19.61
N LEU A 288 14.58 -0.05 20.42
CA LEU A 288 15.02 -1.11 21.35
C LEU A 288 14.00 -1.36 22.45
N TYR A 289 13.39 -0.31 23.01
CA TYR A 289 12.31 -0.45 23.98
C TYR A 289 11.15 -1.31 23.44
N ARG A 290 10.72 -1.06 22.20
CA ARG A 290 9.64 -1.82 21.56
C ARG A 290 10.03 -3.24 21.23
N ILE A 291 11.26 -3.47 20.78
CA ILE A 291 11.75 -4.82 20.52
C ILE A 291 11.81 -5.61 21.82
N ARG A 292 12.25 -5.00 22.92
CA ARG A 292 12.27 -5.63 24.24
C ARG A 292 10.87 -6.03 24.73
N LEU A 293 9.88 -5.15 24.51
CA LEU A 293 8.52 -5.35 25.01
C LEU A 293 7.73 -6.36 24.15
N TYR A 294 7.85 -6.27 22.81
CA TYR A 294 7.00 -6.99 21.88
C TYR A 294 7.75 -7.99 21.00
N SER A 295 9.06 -8.20 21.21
CA SER A 295 9.93 -9.01 20.38
C SER A 295 9.98 -8.56 18.91
N PHE A 296 10.73 -9.28 18.07
CA PHE A 296 10.83 -8.99 16.65
C PHE A 296 9.57 -9.40 15.90
N THR A 297 9.09 -8.50 15.06
CA THR A 297 8.22 -8.76 13.92
C THR A 297 8.96 -8.39 12.65
N GLU A 298 8.47 -8.75 11.48
CA GLU A 298 9.10 -8.41 10.20
C GLU A 298 9.37 -6.91 10.07
N SER A 299 8.39 -6.06 10.38
CA SER A 299 8.54 -4.59 10.32
C SER A 299 9.56 -4.04 11.32
N ARG A 300 9.59 -4.56 12.56
CA ARG A 300 10.58 -4.13 13.58
C ARG A 300 11.99 -4.57 13.21
N PHE A 301 12.13 -5.73 12.56
CA PHE A 301 13.42 -6.18 12.06
C PHE A 301 13.94 -5.24 10.96
N TYR A 302 13.09 -4.84 10.00
CA TYR A 302 13.49 -3.85 9.00
C TYR A 302 13.80 -2.48 9.60
N LEU A 303 13.08 -2.05 10.64
CA LEU A 303 13.45 -0.84 11.39
C LEU A 303 14.84 -0.99 12.03
N MET A 304 15.16 -2.13 12.63
CA MET A 304 16.50 -2.38 13.18
C MET A 304 17.58 -2.27 12.10
N VAL A 305 17.38 -2.92 10.96
CA VAL A 305 18.31 -2.85 9.81
C VAL A 305 18.45 -1.40 9.32
N ALA A 306 17.36 -0.67 9.17
CA ALA A 306 17.38 0.74 8.79
C ALA A 306 18.14 1.59 9.80
N GLY A 307 17.96 1.36 11.10
CA GLY A 307 18.72 2.02 12.16
C GLY A 307 20.22 1.79 12.06
N VAL A 308 20.63 0.55 11.82
CA VAL A 308 22.03 0.19 11.61
C VAL A 308 22.60 0.90 10.37
N LEU A 309 21.86 0.87 9.25
CA LEU A 309 22.29 1.53 8.00
C LEU A 309 22.38 3.04 8.17
N MET A 310 21.40 3.69 8.79
CA MET A 310 21.42 5.14 9.05
C MET A 310 22.62 5.52 9.94
N THR A 311 22.84 4.76 11.00
CA THR A 311 23.98 4.97 11.90
C THR A 311 25.30 4.83 11.13
N LEU A 312 25.46 3.75 10.37
CA LEU A 312 26.64 3.51 9.53
C LEU A 312 26.86 4.66 8.55
N PHE A 313 25.81 5.11 7.85
CA PHE A 313 25.94 6.18 6.86
C PHE A 313 26.27 7.52 7.48
N VAL A 314 25.67 7.87 8.62
CA VAL A 314 26.02 9.09 9.35
C VAL A 314 27.50 9.06 9.77
N PHE A 315 28.02 7.93 10.25
CA PHE A 315 29.43 7.78 10.57
C PHE A 315 30.34 7.82 9.31
N MET A 316 29.92 7.19 8.21
CA MET A 316 30.66 7.27 6.94
C MET A 316 30.81 8.71 6.41
N LEU A 317 29.89 9.61 6.79
CA LEU A 317 29.95 11.01 6.39
C LEU A 317 31.03 11.84 7.14
N ILE A 318 31.54 11.37 8.27
CA ILE A 318 32.53 12.07 9.08
C ILE A 318 33.83 12.30 8.28
N SER A 319 34.36 11.25 7.67
CA SER A 319 35.64 11.31 6.96
C SER A 319 35.43 11.38 5.43
N LYS A 320 36.22 12.21 4.77
CA LYS A 320 36.27 12.28 3.30
C LYS A 320 36.66 10.93 2.66
N ARG A 321 37.46 10.10 3.37
CA ARG A 321 37.92 8.78 2.89
C ARG A 321 36.80 7.74 2.88
N THR A 322 35.91 7.74 3.90
CA THR A 322 34.79 6.80 4.05
C THR A 322 33.53 7.25 3.33
N ARG A 323 33.40 8.56 3.08
CA ARG A 323 32.23 9.14 2.39
C ARG A 323 32.22 8.77 0.91
N LYS A 324 31.59 7.63 0.57
CA LYS A 324 31.43 7.11 -0.80
C LYS A 324 29.95 6.79 -1.04
N TYR A 325 29.25 7.67 -1.75
CA TYR A 325 27.80 7.56 -1.95
C TYR A 325 27.38 6.31 -2.72
N GLN A 326 28.15 5.93 -3.75
CA GLN A 326 27.89 4.69 -4.49
C GLN A 326 28.03 3.46 -3.57
N LEU A 327 29.02 3.44 -2.67
CA LEU A 327 29.19 2.37 -1.70
C LEU A 327 28.00 2.30 -0.71
N MET A 328 27.48 3.45 -0.25
CA MET A 328 26.29 3.49 0.60
C MET A 328 25.08 2.86 -0.09
N ALA A 329 24.87 3.18 -1.39
CA ALA A 329 23.80 2.58 -2.18
C ALA A 329 23.99 1.07 -2.36
N LEU A 330 25.21 0.58 -2.59
CA LEU A 330 25.53 -0.84 -2.67
C LEU A 330 25.31 -1.57 -1.34
N ILE A 331 25.64 -0.94 -0.21
CA ILE A 331 25.36 -1.49 1.12
C ILE A 331 23.86 -1.61 1.35
N CYS A 332 23.05 -0.61 0.92
CA CYS A 332 21.59 -0.71 0.95
C CYS A 332 21.09 -1.88 0.12
N ALA A 333 21.59 -2.04 -1.11
CA ALA A 333 21.18 -3.15 -1.98
C ALA A 333 21.54 -4.52 -1.34
N ALA A 334 22.76 -4.63 -0.80
CA ALA A 334 23.21 -5.85 -0.12
C ALA A 334 22.36 -6.16 1.12
N ALA A 335 22.00 -5.16 1.93
CA ALA A 335 21.13 -5.34 3.08
C ALA A 335 19.71 -5.77 2.66
N ILE A 336 19.14 -5.18 1.60
CA ILE A 336 17.85 -5.60 1.04
C ILE A 336 17.93 -7.06 0.60
N ILE A 337 18.93 -7.45 -0.18
CA ILE A 337 19.08 -8.83 -0.65
C ILE A 337 19.21 -9.79 0.53
N LEU A 338 20.09 -9.48 1.49
CA LEU A 338 20.39 -10.34 2.63
C LEU A 338 19.16 -10.56 3.51
N PHE A 339 18.49 -9.48 3.90
CA PHE A 339 17.43 -9.52 4.90
C PHE A 339 16.02 -9.69 4.33
N THR A 340 15.86 -9.69 3.00
CA THR A 340 14.56 -9.91 2.36
C THR A 340 14.48 -11.28 1.72
N TYR A 341 15.52 -11.69 0.97
CA TYR A 341 15.41 -12.86 0.09
C TYR A 341 16.13 -14.10 0.59
N ILE A 342 17.10 -13.98 1.52
CA ILE A 342 17.82 -15.16 1.99
C ILE A 342 17.03 -15.88 3.09
N PRO A 343 16.59 -17.15 2.87
CA PRO A 343 15.86 -17.90 3.86
C PRO A 343 16.65 -18.06 5.17
N GLY A 344 15.94 -18.04 6.29
CA GLY A 344 16.54 -18.23 7.63
C GLY A 344 17.05 -16.95 8.29
N ILE A 345 17.59 -15.98 7.52
CA ILE A 345 18.04 -14.68 8.02
C ILE A 345 17.16 -13.53 7.57
N SER A 346 16.19 -13.78 6.67
CA SER A 346 15.23 -12.77 6.25
C SER A 346 14.38 -12.26 7.42
N ALA A 347 13.96 -11.01 7.34
CA ALA A 347 13.11 -10.35 8.33
C ALA A 347 11.85 -11.16 8.66
N LYS A 348 11.23 -11.75 7.63
CA LYS A 348 10.07 -12.65 7.79
C LYS A 348 10.43 -13.88 8.61
N SER A 349 11.55 -14.56 8.29
CA SER A 349 11.97 -15.79 9.00
C SER A 349 12.36 -15.51 10.44
N VAL A 350 13.11 -14.43 10.69
CA VAL A 350 13.51 -14.02 12.05
C VAL A 350 12.30 -13.59 12.87
N GLY A 351 11.44 -12.72 12.29
CA GLY A 351 10.23 -12.24 12.94
C GLY A 351 9.31 -13.40 13.35
N LEU A 352 9.07 -14.35 12.42
CA LEU A 352 8.24 -15.52 12.69
C LEU A 352 8.82 -16.37 13.83
N ARG A 353 10.11 -16.66 13.81
CA ARG A 353 10.79 -17.45 14.84
C ARG A 353 10.70 -16.79 16.22
N CYS A 354 10.95 -15.48 16.29
CA CYS A 354 10.87 -14.73 17.55
C CYS A 354 9.43 -14.67 18.09
N GLN A 355 8.43 -14.52 17.21
CA GLN A 355 7.03 -14.52 17.63
C GLN A 355 6.52 -15.92 18.02
N GLN A 356 7.01 -16.98 17.41
CA GLN A 356 6.73 -18.35 17.87
C GLN A 356 7.30 -18.62 19.27
N GLN A 357 8.52 -18.17 19.56
CA GLN A 357 9.09 -18.26 20.91
C GLN A 357 8.27 -17.48 21.92
N ARG A 358 7.86 -16.24 21.57
CA ARG A 358 6.99 -15.42 22.42
C ARG A 358 5.61 -16.07 22.62
N LEU A 359 5.04 -16.67 21.57
CA LEU A 359 3.79 -17.41 21.66
C LEU A 359 3.88 -18.56 22.66
N THR A 360 4.96 -19.34 22.62
CA THR A 360 5.17 -20.45 23.57
C THR A 360 5.22 -19.94 25.02
N GLN A 361 5.86 -18.79 25.27
CA GLN A 361 5.88 -18.16 26.60
C GLN A 361 4.48 -17.71 27.04
N LEU A 362 3.76 -16.98 26.19
CA LEU A 362 2.40 -16.49 26.49
C LEU A 362 1.40 -17.63 26.70
N ILE A 363 1.49 -18.71 25.91
CA ILE A 363 0.68 -19.91 26.08
C ILE A 363 0.89 -20.53 27.48
N SER A 364 2.14 -20.62 27.93
CA SER A 364 2.45 -21.17 29.25
C SER A 364 2.04 -20.24 30.39
N GLU A 365 2.27 -18.92 30.28
CA GLU A 365 1.93 -17.92 31.28
C GLU A 365 0.41 -17.80 31.50
N LEU A 366 -0.36 -17.84 30.42
CA LEU A 366 -1.80 -17.66 30.43
C LEU A 366 -2.59 -18.97 30.50
N ASN A 367 -1.90 -20.14 30.58
CA ASN A 367 -2.52 -21.46 30.60
C ASN A 367 -3.53 -21.67 29.47
N LEU A 368 -3.16 -21.28 28.23
CA LEU A 368 -4.04 -21.33 27.07
C LEU A 368 -4.17 -22.73 26.46
N VAL A 369 -3.43 -23.71 26.95
CA VAL A 369 -3.40 -25.08 26.42
C VAL A 369 -4.23 -26.00 27.32
N ASN A 370 -5.11 -26.76 26.68
CA ASN A 370 -5.80 -27.86 27.33
C ASN A 370 -4.81 -29.00 27.63
N ALA A 371 -4.64 -29.33 28.90
CA ALA A 371 -3.70 -30.37 29.36
C ALA A 371 -3.97 -31.76 28.77
N GLN A 372 -5.24 -32.04 28.38
CA GLN A 372 -5.61 -33.34 27.80
C GLN A 372 -5.28 -33.46 26.31
N THR A 373 -5.42 -32.37 25.56
CA THR A 373 -5.21 -32.36 24.09
C THR A 373 -3.86 -31.81 23.66
N GLY A 374 -3.17 -31.08 24.54
CA GLY A 374 -1.94 -30.35 24.22
C GLY A 374 -2.16 -29.18 23.23
N LYS A 375 -3.41 -28.81 22.94
CA LYS A 375 -3.80 -27.78 22.00
C LYS A 375 -4.48 -26.61 22.71
N LEU A 376 -4.53 -25.45 22.04
CA LEU A 376 -5.23 -24.29 22.53
C LEU A 376 -6.71 -24.60 22.82
N TYR A 377 -7.28 -23.96 23.85
CA TYR A 377 -8.68 -24.12 24.15
C TYR A 377 -9.56 -23.59 23.01
N ASP A 378 -10.55 -24.34 22.61
CA ASP A 378 -11.55 -23.92 21.61
C ASP A 378 -12.51 -22.83 22.12
N LYS A 379 -12.68 -22.73 23.44
CA LYS A 379 -13.52 -21.73 24.11
C LYS A 379 -12.80 -21.21 25.34
N LEU A 380 -12.81 -19.90 25.53
CA LEU A 380 -12.25 -19.20 26.68
C LEU A 380 -13.37 -18.57 27.52
N ASN A 381 -13.17 -18.55 28.85
CA ASN A 381 -14.10 -17.84 29.74
C ASN A 381 -13.85 -16.33 29.68
N LEU A 382 -14.55 -15.67 28.75
CA LEU A 382 -14.37 -14.24 28.47
C LEU A 382 -14.79 -13.35 29.64
N ASP A 383 -15.76 -13.77 30.45
CA ASP A 383 -16.25 -12.98 31.58
C ASP A 383 -15.20 -12.86 32.70
N ALA A 384 -14.42 -13.92 32.93
CA ALA A 384 -13.31 -13.88 33.85
C ALA A 384 -12.18 -12.97 33.34
N ILE A 385 -11.88 -13.01 32.04
CA ILE A 385 -10.85 -12.21 31.39
C ILE A 385 -11.23 -10.73 31.39
N ARG A 386 -12.50 -10.40 31.14
CA ARG A 386 -13.00 -9.02 31.08
C ARG A 386 -13.00 -8.30 32.44
N ARG A 387 -13.06 -9.02 33.55
CA ARG A 387 -13.07 -8.43 34.90
C ARG A 387 -11.72 -7.90 35.33
N ASP A 388 -10.64 -8.43 34.77
CA ASP A 388 -9.26 -8.03 35.09
C ASP A 388 -8.63 -7.33 33.88
N SER A 389 -8.36 -6.02 34.00
CA SER A 389 -7.79 -5.21 32.93
C SER A 389 -6.37 -5.65 32.53
N MET A 390 -5.55 -6.09 33.49
CA MET A 390 -4.18 -6.56 33.20
C MET A 390 -4.22 -7.92 32.46
N LEU A 391 -5.08 -8.82 32.92
CA LEU A 391 -5.24 -10.12 32.29
C LEU A 391 -5.75 -9.95 30.86
N SER A 392 -6.65 -9.05 30.68
CA SER A 392 -7.25 -8.68 29.42
C SER A 392 -6.24 -8.12 28.39
N GLU A 393 -5.36 -7.23 28.81
CA GLU A 393 -4.28 -6.71 27.96
C GLU A 393 -3.33 -7.84 27.52
N ARG A 394 -2.99 -8.76 28.44
CA ARG A 394 -2.15 -9.92 28.11
C ARG A 394 -2.81 -10.88 27.13
N TYR A 395 -4.12 -11.11 27.23
CA TYR A 395 -4.85 -11.91 26.27
C TYR A 395 -4.93 -11.25 24.89
N SER A 396 -5.13 -9.94 24.85
CA SER A 396 -5.08 -9.16 23.60
C SER A 396 -3.72 -9.27 22.93
N ASP A 397 -2.64 -9.19 23.70
CA ASP A 397 -1.29 -9.38 23.23
C ASP A 397 -1.08 -10.81 22.69
N ALA A 398 -1.52 -11.83 23.42
CA ALA A 398 -1.46 -13.23 22.97
C ALA A 398 -2.22 -13.45 21.66
N SER A 399 -3.42 -12.88 21.53
CA SER A 399 -4.23 -12.95 20.31
C SER A 399 -3.50 -12.34 19.12
N SER A 400 -2.85 -11.18 19.31
CA SER A 400 -2.06 -10.52 18.25
C SER A 400 -0.86 -11.37 17.81
N VAL A 401 -0.19 -12.04 18.76
CA VAL A 401 0.93 -12.93 18.47
C VAL A 401 0.45 -14.20 17.74
N ILE A 402 -0.67 -14.78 18.19
CA ILE A 402 -1.30 -15.93 17.54
C ILE A 402 -1.63 -15.63 16.09
N GLU A 403 -2.26 -14.49 15.82
CA GLU A 403 -2.62 -14.09 14.47
C GLU A 403 -1.39 -13.85 13.58
N TYR A 404 -0.34 -13.24 14.13
CA TYR A 404 0.92 -13.06 13.41
C TYR A 404 1.56 -14.40 13.05
N VAL A 405 1.62 -15.35 13.98
CA VAL A 405 2.19 -16.68 13.75
C VAL A 405 1.31 -17.47 12.77
N ARG A 406 -0.01 -17.42 12.93
CA ARG A 406 -0.97 -18.09 12.05
C ARG A 406 -0.86 -17.61 10.60
N SER A 407 -0.78 -16.29 10.39
CA SER A 407 -0.60 -15.70 9.07
C SER A 407 0.78 -16.05 8.47
N GLY A 408 1.82 -16.16 9.31
CA GLY A 408 3.19 -16.47 8.89
C GLY A 408 3.41 -17.92 8.47
N VAL A 409 2.87 -18.90 9.23
CA VAL A 409 3.01 -20.34 8.93
C VAL A 409 1.88 -20.88 8.05
N GLY A 410 0.75 -20.16 7.97
CA GLY A 410 -0.47 -20.58 7.30
C GLY A 410 -1.46 -21.29 8.24
N THR A 411 -2.76 -21.02 8.03
CA THR A 411 -3.85 -21.48 8.92
C THR A 411 -3.84 -22.99 9.15
N LYS A 412 -3.68 -23.79 8.10
CA LYS A 412 -3.67 -25.26 8.22
C LYS A 412 -2.50 -25.78 9.08
N ALA A 413 -1.29 -25.24 8.87
CA ALA A 413 -0.11 -25.63 9.62
C ALA A 413 -0.22 -25.18 11.09
N PHE A 414 -0.74 -23.98 11.33
CA PHE A 414 -1.01 -23.48 12.68
C PHE A 414 -2.01 -24.36 13.43
N GLU A 415 -3.16 -24.66 12.83
CA GLU A 415 -4.19 -25.51 13.44
C GLU A 415 -3.74 -26.93 13.72
N ALA A 416 -2.87 -27.49 12.86
CA ALA A 416 -2.26 -28.79 13.10
C ALA A 416 -1.38 -28.79 14.35
N GLN A 417 -0.61 -27.71 14.56
CA GLN A 417 0.36 -27.58 15.65
C GLN A 417 -0.28 -27.10 16.96
N TYR A 418 -1.13 -26.05 16.91
CA TYR A 418 -1.64 -25.36 18.09
C TYR A 418 -3.14 -25.57 18.33
N GLY A 419 -3.90 -26.10 17.35
CA GLY A 419 -5.36 -26.19 17.40
C GLY A 419 -6.07 -24.97 16.83
N LYS A 420 -7.39 -25.00 16.88
CA LYS A 420 -8.22 -23.87 16.44
C LYS A 420 -8.20 -22.76 17.48
N TRP A 421 -8.12 -21.52 17.02
CA TRP A 421 -8.18 -20.34 17.86
C TRP A 421 -9.53 -19.62 17.64
N PRO A 422 -10.34 -19.37 18.68
CA PRO A 422 -11.64 -18.70 18.55
C PRO A 422 -11.45 -17.21 18.29
N TYR A 423 -11.32 -16.85 17.02
CA TYR A 423 -11.03 -15.47 16.58
C TYR A 423 -12.17 -14.48 16.91
N SER A 424 -13.43 -14.93 16.87
CA SER A 424 -14.59 -14.07 17.07
C SER A 424 -14.72 -13.49 18.50
N ASP A 425 -14.12 -14.17 19.49
CA ASP A 425 -14.32 -13.80 20.88
C ASP A 425 -13.40 -12.67 21.38
N PHE A 426 -12.30 -12.38 20.63
CA PHE A 426 -11.35 -11.33 20.96
C PHE A 426 -11.54 -10.00 20.21
N GLN A 427 -12.28 -9.99 19.12
CA GLN A 427 -12.56 -8.78 18.34
C GLN A 427 -13.34 -7.73 19.15
N PHE A 428 -14.14 -8.15 20.12
CA PHE A 428 -14.88 -7.27 21.04
C PHE A 428 -14.02 -6.46 22.00
N TYR A 429 -12.74 -6.74 22.11
CA TYR A 429 -11.87 -6.10 23.10
C TYR A 429 -11.19 -4.83 22.61
N TYR A 430 -10.89 -4.73 21.32
CA TYR A 430 -10.31 -3.52 20.74
C TYR A 430 -11.28 -2.34 20.68
N GLU A 431 -12.58 -2.60 20.69
CA GLU A 431 -13.61 -1.56 20.68
C GLU A 431 -13.82 -0.89 22.04
N LYS A 432 -13.46 -1.53 23.14
CA LYS A 432 -13.78 -1.05 24.49
C LYS A 432 -12.74 -0.13 25.15
N ASN A 433 -11.51 -0.07 24.65
CA ASN A 433 -10.45 0.81 25.16
C ASN A 433 -10.31 2.17 24.44
N GLN A 434 -11.08 2.41 23.40
CA GLN A 434 -11.43 3.76 23.00
C GLN A 434 -12.57 4.18 23.95
N LYS A 435 -12.34 5.26 24.73
CA LYS A 435 -13.30 5.91 25.64
C LYS A 435 -14.72 5.46 25.40
N THR A 436 -15.37 4.85 26.40
CA THR A 436 -16.79 4.50 26.43
C THR A 436 -17.62 5.11 25.30
N VAL A 437 -17.49 4.57 24.11
CA VAL A 437 -18.49 4.69 23.09
C VAL A 437 -19.37 3.48 23.37
N GLU A 438 -20.57 3.72 23.83
CA GLU A 438 -21.59 2.73 24.04
C GLU A 438 -21.67 1.88 22.76
N THR A 439 -21.75 0.57 22.96
CA THR A 439 -21.66 -0.43 21.90
C THR A 439 -22.68 -0.13 20.81
N ASP A 440 -22.25 0.19 19.63
CA ASP A 440 -23.04 0.25 18.40
C ASP A 440 -23.69 -1.13 18.18
N HIS A 441 -24.94 -1.28 18.56
CA HIS A 441 -25.70 -2.50 18.33
C HIS A 441 -26.28 -2.49 16.91
N TRP A 442 -25.57 -3.16 15.98
CA TRP A 442 -26.10 -3.39 14.65
C TRP A 442 -27.15 -4.52 14.67
N TYR A 443 -28.38 -4.16 14.38
CA TYR A 443 -29.48 -5.11 14.16
C TYR A 443 -29.53 -5.45 12.68
N ILE A 444 -29.17 -6.68 12.35
CA ILE A 444 -29.22 -7.19 10.98
C ILE A 444 -30.49 -8.04 10.83
N ARG A 445 -31.18 -7.85 9.74
CA ARG A 445 -32.40 -8.63 9.41
C ARG A 445 -32.08 -10.11 9.28
N LYS A 446 -32.82 -10.92 10.02
CA LYS A 446 -32.78 -12.40 9.96
C LYS A 446 -34.11 -13.02 9.59
N GLU A 447 -35.21 -12.25 9.61
CA GLU A 447 -36.56 -12.73 9.40
C GLU A 447 -37.05 -12.39 8.00
N PRO A 448 -37.86 -13.26 7.39
CA PRO A 448 -38.50 -12.98 6.11
C PRO A 448 -39.46 -11.79 6.23
N VAL A 449 -39.62 -11.05 5.14
CA VAL A 449 -40.53 -9.90 5.06
C VAL A 449 -41.76 -10.30 4.31
N ASP A 450 -42.92 -10.07 4.90
CA ASP A 450 -44.18 -10.16 4.18
C ASP A 450 -44.34 -8.96 3.24
N LEU A 451 -44.29 -9.22 1.94
CA LEU A 451 -44.37 -8.19 0.91
C LEU A 451 -45.81 -7.69 0.69
N GLY A 452 -46.80 -8.47 1.06
CA GLY A 452 -48.22 -8.13 0.86
C GLY A 452 -48.53 -7.80 -0.61
N GLU A 453 -49.01 -6.55 -0.86
CA GLU A 453 -49.37 -6.06 -2.20
C GLU A 453 -48.17 -5.51 -2.99
N TYR A 454 -46.95 -5.50 -2.42
CA TYR A 454 -45.72 -4.94 -3.02
C TYR A 454 -44.91 -6.08 -3.65
N ASP A 455 -45.29 -6.47 -4.86
CA ASP A 455 -44.76 -7.66 -5.53
C ASP A 455 -43.73 -7.36 -6.67
N ILE A 456 -43.48 -6.08 -6.96
CA ILE A 456 -42.54 -5.66 -7.99
C ILE A 456 -41.24 -5.17 -7.35
N LEU A 457 -40.18 -5.97 -7.44
CA LEU A 457 -38.82 -5.55 -7.01
C LEU A 457 -38.25 -4.53 -7.99
N LEU A 458 -37.85 -3.36 -7.48
CA LEU A 458 -37.14 -2.34 -8.23
C LEU A 458 -35.65 -2.61 -8.14
N MET A 459 -34.94 -2.44 -9.27
CA MET A 459 -33.48 -2.68 -9.32
C MET A 459 -32.74 -1.66 -8.46
N ALA A 460 -31.92 -2.14 -7.52
CA ALA A 460 -31.20 -1.29 -6.58
C ALA A 460 -30.17 -0.37 -7.29
N ASP A 461 -29.67 -0.78 -8.45
CA ASP A 461 -28.69 -0.01 -9.22
C ASP A 461 -29.23 1.32 -9.78
N ASP A 462 -30.57 1.43 -9.92
CA ASP A 462 -31.24 2.64 -10.41
C ASP A 462 -31.60 3.62 -9.29
N TYR A 463 -31.43 3.23 -8.04
CA TYR A 463 -31.85 3.99 -6.86
C TYR A 463 -30.68 4.20 -5.91
N GLN A 464 -30.59 5.42 -5.36
CA GLN A 464 -29.62 5.77 -4.32
C GLN A 464 -30.31 5.83 -2.98
N CYS A 465 -29.75 5.13 -1.98
CA CYS A 465 -30.19 5.21 -0.60
C CYS A 465 -29.20 6.01 0.22
N SER A 466 -29.67 6.99 0.95
CA SER A 466 -28.86 7.83 1.84
C SER A 466 -29.50 7.96 3.22
N TYR A 467 -28.67 8.02 4.27
CA TYR A 467 -29.09 8.30 5.63
C TYR A 467 -28.44 9.58 6.13
N TRP A 468 -29.23 10.58 6.44
CA TRP A 468 -28.79 11.86 6.99
C TRP A 468 -29.92 12.51 7.79
N ASP A 469 -29.57 13.29 8.80
CA ASP A 469 -30.51 13.96 9.72
C ASP A 469 -31.61 13.00 10.26
N GLN A 470 -31.23 11.74 10.53
CA GLN A 470 -32.10 10.67 11.03
C GLN A 470 -33.32 10.38 10.12
N ARG A 471 -33.08 10.42 8.82
CA ARG A 471 -34.04 10.08 7.76
C ARG A 471 -33.36 9.19 6.74
N VAL A 472 -34.06 8.18 6.25
CA VAL A 472 -33.62 7.39 5.09
C VAL A 472 -34.32 7.94 3.85
N VAL A 473 -33.54 8.38 2.88
CA VAL A 473 -34.05 8.94 1.64
C VAL A 473 -33.64 8.06 0.48
N ILE A 474 -34.61 7.66 -0.33
CA ILE A 474 -34.39 6.96 -1.61
C ILE A 474 -34.60 7.96 -2.73
N SER A 475 -33.60 8.13 -3.60
CA SER A 475 -33.67 8.98 -4.78
C SER A 475 -33.45 8.19 -6.07
N HIS A 476 -34.04 8.65 -7.16
CA HIS A 476 -33.87 8.18 -8.51
C HIS A 476 -33.66 9.39 -9.42
N ASN A 477 -32.51 9.47 -10.11
CA ASN A 477 -32.10 10.64 -10.92
C ASN A 477 -32.23 11.99 -10.16
N ASP A 478 -31.76 12.02 -8.91
CA ASP A 478 -31.81 13.16 -7.97
C ASP A 478 -33.22 13.53 -7.46
N ASP A 479 -34.30 12.89 -7.91
CA ASP A 479 -35.63 13.07 -7.38
C ASP A 479 -35.88 12.15 -6.18
N VAL A 480 -36.41 12.69 -5.08
CA VAL A 480 -36.77 11.92 -3.88
C VAL A 480 -38.01 11.08 -4.16
N VAL A 481 -37.85 9.77 -4.16
CA VAL A 481 -38.91 8.79 -4.43
C VAL A 481 -39.53 8.28 -3.13
N LEU A 482 -38.75 8.12 -2.06
CA LEU A 482 -39.22 7.71 -0.76
C LEU A 482 -38.45 8.43 0.35
N ASP A 483 -39.16 8.88 1.36
CA ASP A 483 -38.61 9.53 2.55
C ASP A 483 -39.11 8.81 3.80
N TYR A 484 -38.22 8.12 4.51
CA TYR A 484 -38.50 7.43 5.74
C TYR A 484 -37.96 8.21 6.94
N PRO A 485 -38.83 8.96 7.67
CA PRO A 485 -38.41 9.77 8.81
C PRO A 485 -38.28 8.92 10.09
N ILE A 486 -37.23 8.09 10.21
CA ILE A 486 -37.02 7.16 11.33
C ILE A 486 -37.17 7.87 12.69
N ARG A 487 -36.61 9.08 12.83
CA ARG A 487 -36.70 9.86 14.07
C ARG A 487 -38.13 10.17 14.50
N LYS A 488 -39.01 10.50 13.54
CA LYS A 488 -40.44 10.75 13.86
C LYS A 488 -41.14 9.47 14.28
N VAL A 489 -40.83 8.37 13.60
CA VAL A 489 -41.39 7.03 13.87
C VAL A 489 -40.98 6.57 15.26
N VAL A 490 -39.73 6.64 15.63
CA VAL A 490 -39.21 6.27 16.96
C VAL A 490 -39.76 7.19 18.06
N ARG A 491 -39.93 8.50 17.78
CA ARG A 491 -40.54 9.41 18.74
C ARG A 491 -42.00 9.17 19.01
N SER A 492 -42.75 8.71 18.01
CA SER A 492 -44.17 8.35 18.17
C SER A 492 -44.38 7.05 18.96
N ASP A 493 -43.45 6.11 18.84
CA ASP A 493 -43.47 4.84 19.55
C ASP A 493 -42.07 4.37 19.94
N LYS A 494 -41.66 4.67 21.17
CA LYS A 494 -40.36 4.28 21.72
C LYS A 494 -40.20 2.75 21.86
N SER A 495 -41.26 1.98 21.90
CA SER A 495 -41.19 0.52 22.01
C SER A 495 -40.60 -0.13 20.75
N LEU A 496 -40.51 0.62 19.64
CA LEU A 496 -39.87 0.16 18.40
C LEU A 496 -38.36 -0.01 18.54
N LEU A 497 -37.71 0.67 19.51
CA LEU A 497 -36.29 0.47 19.79
C LEU A 497 -36.01 -0.91 20.39
N ASP A 498 -37.00 -1.47 21.11
CA ASP A 498 -36.94 -2.84 21.63
C ASP A 498 -37.27 -3.88 20.55
N GLN A 499 -37.81 -3.43 19.40
CA GLN A 499 -38.20 -4.25 18.27
C GLN A 499 -37.56 -3.73 16.96
N PRO A 500 -36.24 -3.74 16.84
CA PRO A 500 -35.52 -3.10 15.75
C PRO A 500 -35.84 -3.70 14.37
N ALA A 501 -36.31 -4.96 14.33
CA ALA A 501 -36.78 -5.60 13.10
C ALA A 501 -37.94 -4.83 12.43
N LYS A 502 -38.79 -4.14 13.20
CA LYS A 502 -39.86 -3.32 12.64
C LYS A 502 -39.34 -2.03 12.00
N LEU A 503 -38.25 -1.47 12.51
CA LEU A 503 -37.62 -0.28 11.95
C LEU A 503 -36.91 -0.58 10.61
N LEU A 504 -36.62 -1.83 10.31
CA LEU A 504 -35.99 -2.26 9.06
C LEU A 504 -36.98 -2.33 7.87
N THR A 505 -38.25 -2.02 8.11
CA THR A 505 -39.29 -2.05 7.07
C THR A 505 -40.12 -0.78 7.13
N TYR A 506 -40.23 -0.08 6.00
CA TYR A 506 -41.07 1.11 5.89
C TYR A 506 -41.98 1.02 4.66
N ARG A 507 -43.26 1.30 4.85
CA ARG A 507 -44.29 1.23 3.78
C ARG A 507 -44.95 2.58 3.60
N ASN A 508 -45.16 2.97 2.36
CA ASN A 508 -46.08 4.04 1.97
C ASN A 508 -47.11 3.51 0.95
N ASP A 509 -47.96 4.36 0.42
CA ASP A 509 -49.03 3.93 -0.48
C ASP A 509 -48.58 3.22 -1.75
N SER A 510 -47.35 3.44 -2.19
CA SER A 510 -46.80 2.98 -3.48
C SER A 510 -45.57 2.07 -3.34
N LEU A 511 -44.79 2.22 -2.27
CA LEU A 511 -43.50 1.60 -2.12
C LEU A 511 -43.30 0.94 -0.75
N LEU A 512 -42.55 -0.15 -0.75
CA LEU A 512 -42.07 -0.85 0.42
C LEU A 512 -40.54 -0.83 0.42
N LEU A 513 -39.94 -0.20 1.43
CA LEU A 513 -38.49 -0.21 1.68
C LEU A 513 -38.15 -1.30 2.69
N VAL A 514 -37.17 -2.11 2.36
CA VAL A 514 -36.59 -3.13 3.23
C VAL A 514 -35.11 -2.86 3.40
N LEU A 515 -34.71 -2.52 4.62
CA LEU A 515 -33.32 -2.27 4.99
C LEU A 515 -32.67 -3.56 5.50
N GLU A 516 -31.36 -3.72 5.28
CA GLU A 516 -30.61 -4.85 5.82
C GLU A 516 -30.29 -4.69 7.30
N GLY A 517 -29.91 -3.49 7.74
CA GLY A 517 -29.52 -3.26 9.11
C GLY A 517 -29.60 -1.81 9.55
N ILE A 518 -29.79 -1.62 10.85
CA ILE A 518 -29.74 -0.33 11.55
C ILE A 518 -28.84 -0.43 12.76
N CYS A 519 -28.20 0.66 13.12
CA CYS A 519 -27.44 0.83 14.36
C CYS A 519 -28.23 1.70 15.34
N ILE A 520 -28.34 1.25 16.59
CA ILE A 520 -29.00 2.01 17.66
C ILE A 520 -27.98 2.29 18.75
N GLU A 521 -27.81 3.57 19.06
CA GLU A 521 -26.93 4.09 20.11
C GLU A 521 -27.71 5.03 21.01
N ASP A 522 -27.59 4.86 22.32
CA ASP A 522 -28.28 5.71 23.31
C ASP A 522 -29.79 5.89 23.04
N THR A 523 -30.49 4.82 22.64
CA THR A 523 -31.92 4.88 22.28
C THR A 523 -32.24 5.74 21.04
N ILE A 524 -31.26 5.96 20.18
CA ILE A 524 -31.41 6.69 18.92
C ILE A 524 -30.86 5.83 17.79
N VAL A 525 -31.47 5.86 16.61
CA VAL A 525 -30.89 5.25 15.42
C VAL A 525 -29.68 6.08 14.99
N SER A 526 -28.47 5.56 15.20
CA SER A 526 -27.21 6.27 14.93
C SER A 526 -26.77 6.12 13.47
N ASP A 527 -27.00 4.96 12.85
CA ASP A 527 -26.66 4.70 11.46
C ASP A 527 -27.60 3.67 10.81
N VAL A 528 -27.62 3.64 9.46
CA VAL A 528 -28.41 2.74 8.63
C VAL A 528 -27.54 2.20 7.50
N ARG A 529 -27.59 0.87 7.25
CA ARG A 529 -26.93 0.27 6.08
C ARG A 529 -27.63 0.66 4.79
N THR A 530 -27.10 1.70 4.15
CA THR A 530 -27.65 2.27 2.91
C THR A 530 -27.11 1.60 1.64
N TYR A 531 -26.06 0.80 1.73
CA TYR A 531 -25.48 0.06 0.61
C TYR A 531 -26.17 -1.28 0.33
N SER A 532 -27.07 -1.71 1.21
CA SER A 532 -27.84 -2.95 1.05
C SER A 532 -29.28 -2.70 1.47
N PHE A 533 -30.13 -2.48 0.49
CA PHE A 533 -31.56 -2.29 0.66
C PHE A 533 -32.32 -2.93 -0.49
N GLN A 534 -33.61 -3.20 -0.28
CA GLN A 534 -34.51 -3.65 -1.33
C GLN A 534 -35.71 -2.71 -1.37
N LEU A 535 -36.14 -2.35 -2.57
CA LEU A 535 -37.28 -1.48 -2.80
C LEU A 535 -38.32 -2.22 -3.66
N PHE A 536 -39.54 -2.33 -3.15
CA PHE A 536 -40.61 -2.97 -3.86
C PHE A 536 -41.71 -1.96 -4.16
N LYS A 537 -42.39 -2.14 -5.32
CA LYS A 537 -43.50 -1.30 -5.77
C LYS A 537 -44.78 -2.11 -5.72
N LYS A 538 -45.86 -1.45 -5.34
CA LYS A 538 -47.22 -2.02 -5.39
C LYS A 538 -47.66 -2.19 -6.85
N ARG A 539 -48.24 -3.34 -7.20
CA ARG A 539 -48.82 -3.57 -8.52
C ARG A 539 -50.08 -2.73 -8.69
N THR A 540 -50.05 -1.78 -9.60
CA THR A 540 -51.26 -1.05 -10.00
C THR A 540 -52.12 -1.98 -10.87
N ILE A 541 -53.18 -2.52 -10.34
CA ILE A 541 -54.19 -3.24 -11.14
C ILE A 541 -54.95 -2.15 -11.90
N ASN A 542 -54.62 -1.95 -13.16
CA ASN A 542 -55.50 -1.19 -14.06
C ASN A 542 -56.77 -2.02 -14.28
N THR A 543 -57.83 -1.73 -13.52
CA THR A 543 -59.17 -2.16 -13.87
C THR A 543 -59.57 -1.39 -15.11
N HIS A 544 -59.45 -2.06 -16.27
CA HIS A 544 -60.14 -1.67 -17.50
C HIS A 544 -61.58 -2.19 -17.47
#